data_3ca8ccc569e438ff76b30018edce756b
#
_entry.id   3ca8ccc569e438ff76b30018edce756b
#
_cell.length_a   1.000
_cell.length_b   1.000
_cell.length_c   1.000
_cell.angle_alpha   90.00
_cell.angle_beta   90.00
_cell.angle_gamma   90.00
#
_symmetry.space_group_name_H-M   'P 1'
#
loop_
_entity.id
_entity.type
_entity.pdbx_description
1 polymer ?
#
loop_
_entity_poly.entity_id
_entity_poly.type
_entity_poly.pdbx_seq_one_letter_code
_entity_poly.pdbx_strand_id
1 'polypeptide(L)'
;MKKVIVLILFIGLPIMIYLMTVNNKIYYVALGDSLAAGQNPYGQLSYGYADYVADELRSQKKLAFYTKKFAVSGYRTTDLIHDINTNKKVSIDEEKITIKHALTEADIVTISIGANDLFYKMGINSFDLAYYSDIDLKKYVDDVVSDVEKLIILVKKYCKEDIILVGYYNPLWHMKKSYAEQLDPIFVYANNQMIHVSKKYNLYYVDIHKLFEKNIEYLPNPLDIHPSSHGYVAIAKKIMDIINENVTK
;
A
#
# COMPACT_ATOMS: atom_id res chain seq x y z
N MET A 1 49.89 24.06 -12.96
CA MET A 1 48.72 24.06 -12.07
C MET A 1 47.37 24.22 -12.80
N LYS A 2 47.16 25.17 -13.72
CA LYS A 2 45.88 25.40 -14.43
C LYS A 2 45.40 24.15 -15.23
N LYS A 3 46.26 23.35 -15.87
CA LYS A 3 45.87 22.17 -16.66
C LYS A 3 45.36 21.01 -15.79
N VAL A 4 45.86 20.84 -14.57
CA VAL A 4 45.41 19.81 -13.62
C VAL A 4 44.02 20.17 -13.05
N ILE A 5 43.77 21.43 -12.79
CA ILE A 5 42.45 21.90 -12.30
C ILE A 5 41.36 21.70 -13.35
N VAL A 6 41.64 21.95 -14.65
CA VAL A 6 40.70 21.71 -15.75
C VAL A 6 40.40 20.21 -15.92
N LEU A 7 41.40 19.33 -15.77
CA LEU A 7 41.22 17.90 -15.88
C LEU A 7 40.32 17.35 -14.72
N ILE A 8 40.51 17.87 -13.49
CA ILE A 8 39.70 17.50 -12.32
C ILE A 8 38.24 17.96 -12.52
N LEU A 9 38.01 19.12 -13.12
CA LEU A 9 36.63 19.60 -13.41
C LEU A 9 35.99 18.77 -14.53
N PHE A 10 36.71 18.34 -15.56
CA PHE A 10 36.15 17.55 -16.66
C PHE A 10 35.87 16.10 -16.33
N ILE A 11 36.57 15.48 -15.36
CA ILE A 11 36.33 14.10 -14.93
C ILE A 11 35.51 14.06 -13.66
N GLY A 12 35.73 14.97 -12.71
CA GLY A 12 35.03 14.99 -11.43
C GLY A 12 33.56 15.38 -11.54
N LEU A 13 33.21 16.34 -12.43
CA LEU A 13 31.84 16.78 -12.62
C LEU A 13 30.92 15.68 -13.20
N PRO A 14 31.27 14.96 -14.28
CA PRO A 14 30.45 13.85 -14.77
C PRO A 14 30.39 12.65 -13.82
N ILE A 15 31.45 12.36 -13.05
CA ILE A 15 31.41 11.35 -12.01
C ILE A 15 30.48 11.76 -10.87
N MET A 16 30.54 13.02 -10.44
CA MET A 16 29.65 13.54 -9.41
C MET A 16 28.20 13.57 -9.87
N ILE A 17 27.93 13.94 -11.13
CA ILE A 17 26.59 13.87 -11.74
C ILE A 17 26.14 12.41 -11.86
N TYR A 18 27.00 11.49 -12.27
CA TYR A 18 26.70 10.07 -12.33
C TYR A 18 26.36 9.49 -10.95
N LEU A 19 27.16 9.80 -9.93
CA LEU A 19 26.91 9.37 -8.54
C LEU A 19 25.61 9.98 -7.99
N MET A 20 25.29 11.23 -8.32
CA MET A 20 24.00 11.84 -7.96
C MET A 20 22.82 11.19 -8.67
N THR A 21 22.96 10.78 -9.93
CA THR A 21 21.88 10.10 -10.67
C THR A 21 21.70 8.64 -10.26
N VAL A 22 22.75 7.96 -9.81
CA VAL A 22 22.68 6.58 -9.31
C VAL A 22 22.07 6.53 -7.90
N ASN A 23 22.30 7.56 -7.07
CA ASN A 23 21.74 7.63 -5.70
C ASN A 23 20.25 8.03 -5.62
N ASN A 24 19.60 8.33 -6.75
CA ASN A 24 18.21 8.80 -6.77
C ASN A 24 17.20 7.72 -7.21
N LYS A 25 17.58 6.45 -7.16
CA LYS A 25 16.68 5.37 -7.56
C LYS A 25 15.99 4.74 -6.36
N ILE A 26 14.70 4.50 -6.52
CA ILE A 26 13.77 4.06 -5.49
C ILE A 26 13.66 2.53 -5.46
N TYR A 27 13.81 1.95 -4.28
CA TYR A 27 13.43 0.59 -3.96
C TYR A 27 12.01 0.60 -3.41
N TYR A 28 11.06 0.09 -4.18
CA TYR A 28 9.63 0.08 -3.83
C TYR A 28 9.16 -1.31 -3.45
N VAL A 29 8.57 -1.44 -2.26
CA VAL A 29 7.98 -2.68 -1.73
C VAL A 29 6.51 -2.47 -1.41
N ALA A 30 5.63 -3.30 -1.95
CA ALA A 30 4.22 -3.32 -1.59
C ALA A 30 3.92 -4.52 -0.69
N LEU A 31 3.33 -4.25 0.48
CA LEU A 31 2.90 -5.23 1.46
C LEU A 31 1.37 -5.20 1.59
N GLY A 32 0.79 -6.33 1.97
CA GLY A 32 -0.61 -6.35 2.36
C GLY A 32 -1.41 -7.55 1.86
N ASP A 33 -2.67 -7.27 1.56
CA ASP A 33 -3.67 -8.26 1.18
C ASP A 33 -3.93 -8.29 -0.34
N SER A 34 -5.15 -8.65 -0.72
CA SER A 34 -5.59 -8.74 -2.12
C SER A 34 -5.50 -7.41 -2.88
N LEU A 35 -5.70 -6.27 -2.20
CA LEU A 35 -5.62 -4.96 -2.84
C LEU A 35 -4.17 -4.66 -3.27
N ALA A 36 -3.19 -4.93 -2.39
CA ALA A 36 -1.77 -4.78 -2.72
C ALA A 36 -1.29 -5.85 -3.71
N ALA A 37 -1.81 -7.07 -3.64
CA ALA A 37 -1.50 -8.15 -4.57
C ALA A 37 -2.06 -7.90 -5.99
N GLY A 38 -3.08 -7.05 -6.13
CA GLY A 38 -3.71 -6.72 -7.42
C GLY A 38 -4.79 -7.71 -7.82
N GLN A 39 -5.63 -8.17 -6.89
CA GLN A 39 -6.77 -9.02 -7.23
C GLN A 39 -7.82 -8.21 -7.97
N ASN A 40 -8.25 -8.71 -9.13
CA ASN A 40 -9.29 -8.07 -9.94
C ASN A 40 -10.70 -8.47 -9.47
N PRO A 41 -11.77 -7.81 -9.97
CA PRO A 41 -13.16 -8.09 -9.58
C PRO A 41 -13.68 -9.50 -9.93
N TYR A 42 -12.86 -10.33 -10.53
CA TYR A 42 -13.19 -11.71 -10.93
C TYR A 42 -12.31 -12.74 -10.21
N GLY A 43 -11.66 -12.35 -9.11
CA GLY A 43 -10.86 -13.23 -8.26
C GLY A 43 -9.47 -13.58 -8.79
N GLN A 44 -9.03 -12.98 -9.90
CA GLN A 44 -7.73 -13.25 -10.50
C GLN A 44 -6.68 -12.24 -10.02
N LEU A 45 -5.46 -12.70 -9.75
CA LEU A 45 -4.32 -11.81 -9.55
C LEU A 45 -3.89 -11.18 -10.89
N SER A 46 -3.79 -9.87 -10.90
CA SER A 46 -3.54 -9.06 -12.08
C SER A 46 -2.69 -7.84 -11.72
N TYR A 47 -2.71 -6.83 -12.58
CA TYR A 47 -2.12 -5.54 -12.31
C TYR A 47 -2.92 -4.82 -11.21
N GLY A 48 -2.25 -4.48 -10.12
CA GLY A 48 -2.81 -3.71 -9.00
C GLY A 48 -2.20 -2.31 -8.91
N TYR A 49 -2.60 -1.53 -7.89
CA TYR A 49 -2.07 -0.18 -7.70
C TYR A 49 -0.53 -0.16 -7.58
N ALA A 50 0.03 -1.20 -6.97
CA ALA A 50 1.48 -1.29 -6.75
C ALA A 50 2.25 -1.40 -8.08
N ASP A 51 1.70 -2.12 -9.06
CA ASP A 51 2.30 -2.23 -10.38
C ASP A 51 2.24 -0.90 -11.14
N TYR A 52 1.10 -0.18 -11.08
CA TYR A 52 0.97 1.13 -11.72
C TYR A 52 1.88 2.19 -11.10
N VAL A 53 2.08 2.17 -9.77
CA VAL A 53 3.08 3.01 -9.07
C VAL A 53 4.49 2.68 -9.57
N ALA A 54 4.83 1.39 -9.66
CA ALA A 54 6.13 0.95 -10.15
C ALA A 54 6.36 1.36 -11.61
N ASP A 55 5.34 1.27 -12.46
CA ASP A 55 5.44 1.68 -13.86
C ASP A 55 5.63 3.19 -14.00
N GLU A 56 4.96 3.99 -13.20
CA GLU A 56 5.15 5.44 -13.18
C GLU A 56 6.56 5.81 -12.72
N LEU A 57 7.06 5.22 -11.62
CA LEU A 57 8.43 5.40 -11.16
C LEU A 57 9.46 4.95 -12.21
N ARG A 58 9.16 3.89 -12.98
CA ARG A 58 10.01 3.41 -14.07
C ARG A 58 10.01 4.38 -15.24
N SER A 59 8.85 4.94 -15.62
CA SER A 59 8.71 5.94 -16.68
C SER A 59 9.52 7.21 -16.35
N GLN A 60 9.54 7.60 -15.07
CA GLN A 60 10.36 8.70 -14.54
C GLN A 60 11.85 8.34 -14.38
N LYS A 61 12.26 7.12 -14.73
CA LYS A 61 13.63 6.59 -14.54
C LYS A 61 14.10 6.59 -13.07
N LYS A 62 13.16 6.59 -12.12
CA LYS A 62 13.42 6.61 -10.69
C LYS A 62 13.40 5.22 -10.03
N LEU A 63 12.85 4.19 -10.67
CA LEU A 63 12.74 2.85 -10.08
C LEU A 63 14.07 2.09 -10.18
N ALA A 64 14.59 1.59 -9.04
CA ALA A 64 15.68 0.64 -8.98
C ALA A 64 15.19 -0.81 -8.83
N PHE A 65 14.21 -1.00 -7.95
CA PHE A 65 13.66 -2.29 -7.60
C PHE A 65 12.18 -2.18 -7.24
N TYR A 66 11.42 -3.24 -7.53
CA TYR A 66 10.02 -3.33 -7.16
C TYR A 66 9.63 -4.75 -6.81
N THR A 67 8.83 -4.91 -5.75
CA THR A 67 8.15 -6.17 -5.46
C THR A 67 6.82 -5.97 -4.73
N LYS A 68 5.80 -6.76 -5.13
CA LYS A 68 4.55 -6.99 -4.40
C LYS A 68 4.42 -8.46 -3.95
N LYS A 69 5.46 -9.27 -4.06
CA LYS A 69 5.41 -10.71 -3.77
C LYS A 69 5.22 -11.06 -2.30
N PHE A 70 5.27 -10.06 -1.42
CA PHE A 70 4.92 -10.19 -0.01
C PHE A 70 3.47 -9.76 0.28
N ALA A 71 2.72 -9.29 -0.73
CA ALA A 71 1.29 -9.06 -0.64
C ALA A 71 0.55 -10.33 -1.10
N VAL A 72 -0.39 -10.81 -0.29
CA VAL A 72 -1.08 -12.08 -0.54
C VAL A 72 -2.59 -11.91 -0.33
N SER A 73 -3.38 -12.36 -1.29
CA SER A 73 -4.84 -12.31 -1.22
C SER A 73 -5.35 -13.02 0.04
N GLY A 74 -6.27 -12.39 0.77
CA GLY A 74 -6.83 -12.94 2.00
C GLY A 74 -5.98 -12.70 3.27
N TYR A 75 -4.77 -12.14 3.16
CA TYR A 75 -3.91 -11.89 4.32
C TYR A 75 -4.57 -10.94 5.33
N ARG A 76 -4.39 -11.27 6.59
CA ARG A 76 -4.64 -10.43 7.76
C ARG A 76 -3.32 -9.85 8.28
N THR A 77 -3.42 -8.89 9.16
CA THR A 77 -2.26 -8.31 9.85
C THR A 77 -1.40 -9.37 10.54
N THR A 78 -2.04 -10.38 11.15
CA THR A 78 -1.37 -11.50 11.82
C THR A 78 -0.54 -12.34 10.86
N ASP A 79 -1.01 -12.56 9.62
CA ASP A 79 -0.30 -13.35 8.62
C ASP A 79 0.96 -12.60 8.15
N LEU A 80 0.84 -11.30 7.90
CA LEU A 80 1.98 -10.47 7.52
C LEU A 80 3.00 -10.31 8.66
N ILE A 81 2.54 -10.17 9.91
CA ILE A 81 3.40 -10.20 11.11
C ILE A 81 4.16 -11.52 11.20
N HIS A 82 3.48 -12.65 10.95
CA HIS A 82 4.11 -13.97 10.92
C HIS A 82 5.19 -14.04 9.84
N ASP A 83 4.90 -13.61 8.62
CA ASP A 83 5.85 -13.58 7.50
C ASP A 83 7.11 -12.75 7.82
N ILE A 84 6.96 -11.58 8.47
CA ILE A 84 8.09 -10.77 8.89
C ILE A 84 8.90 -11.48 9.99
N ASN A 85 8.24 -12.04 11.00
CA ASN A 85 8.92 -12.72 12.11
C ASN A 85 9.72 -13.93 11.64
N THR A 86 9.15 -14.74 10.74
CA THR A 86 9.78 -15.94 10.16
C THR A 86 10.75 -15.61 9.03
N ASN A 87 10.84 -14.32 8.63
CA ASN A 87 11.67 -13.85 7.54
C ASN A 87 11.38 -14.56 6.21
N LYS A 88 10.09 -14.56 5.82
CA LYS A 88 9.61 -15.18 4.58
C LYS A 88 10.47 -14.85 3.39
N LYS A 89 10.69 -15.86 2.53
CA LYS A 89 11.44 -15.76 1.29
C LYS A 89 10.52 -15.86 0.09
N VAL A 90 10.79 -15.03 -0.92
CA VAL A 90 10.15 -15.10 -2.24
C VAL A 90 11.21 -15.14 -3.32
N SER A 91 10.89 -15.67 -4.49
CA SER A 91 11.77 -15.65 -5.66
C SER A 91 11.40 -14.49 -6.58
N ILE A 92 12.38 -13.66 -6.92
CA ILE A 92 12.27 -12.53 -7.86
C ILE A 92 13.45 -12.70 -8.86
N ASP A 93 13.13 -12.90 -10.14
CA ASP A 93 14.13 -13.07 -11.20
C ASP A 93 15.24 -14.10 -10.82
N GLU A 94 14.83 -15.29 -10.33
CA GLU A 94 15.68 -16.39 -9.86
C GLU A 94 16.41 -16.15 -8.53
N GLU A 95 16.44 -14.93 -8.01
CA GLU A 95 17.03 -14.61 -6.72
C GLU A 95 16.01 -14.81 -5.58
N LYS A 96 16.50 -15.30 -4.42
CA LYS A 96 15.70 -15.44 -3.20
C LYS A 96 15.88 -14.22 -2.32
N ILE A 97 14.83 -13.43 -2.18
CA ILE A 97 14.80 -12.23 -1.35
C ILE A 97 13.96 -12.50 -0.10
N THR A 98 14.47 -12.10 1.07
CA THR A 98 13.70 -12.17 2.31
C THR A 98 12.91 -10.89 2.55
N ILE A 99 11.77 -10.99 3.25
CA ILE A 99 10.93 -9.82 3.57
C ILE A 99 11.70 -8.77 4.40
N LYS A 100 12.56 -9.21 5.36
CA LYS A 100 13.36 -8.28 6.16
C LYS A 100 14.38 -7.54 5.32
N HIS A 101 15.05 -8.25 4.39
CA HIS A 101 15.99 -7.60 3.46
C HIS A 101 15.27 -6.60 2.57
N ALA A 102 14.14 -7.00 1.95
CA ALA A 102 13.36 -6.09 1.13
C ALA A 102 12.92 -4.82 1.89
N LEU A 103 12.49 -4.97 3.15
CA LEU A 103 12.13 -3.83 4.00
C LEU A 103 13.32 -2.95 4.39
N THR A 104 14.52 -3.54 4.57
CA THR A 104 15.72 -2.77 4.94
C THR A 104 16.23 -1.92 3.78
N GLU A 105 16.11 -2.42 2.56
CA GLU A 105 16.53 -1.71 1.35
C GLU A 105 15.45 -0.77 0.79
N ALA A 106 14.19 -0.89 1.28
CA ALA A 106 13.09 -0.12 0.76
C ALA A 106 13.20 1.37 1.07
N ASP A 107 13.11 2.20 0.05
CA ASP A 107 12.91 3.64 0.16
C ASP A 107 11.44 3.99 0.34
N ILE A 108 10.54 3.19 -0.27
CA ILE A 108 9.10 3.34 -0.17
C ILE A 108 8.48 1.98 0.12
N VAL A 109 7.66 1.92 1.17
CA VAL A 109 6.78 0.79 1.46
C VAL A 109 5.33 1.24 1.41
N THR A 110 4.50 0.64 0.55
CA THR A 110 3.04 0.80 0.65
C THR A 110 2.44 -0.37 1.43
N ILE A 111 1.46 -0.09 2.29
CA ILE A 111 0.76 -1.11 3.08
C ILE A 111 -0.75 -0.95 2.89
N SER A 112 -1.41 -2.02 2.41
CA SER A 112 -2.87 -2.15 2.32
C SER A 112 -3.27 -3.43 3.04
N ILE A 113 -3.89 -3.33 4.23
CA ILE A 113 -4.21 -4.47 5.09
C ILE A 113 -5.33 -4.11 6.08
N GLY A 114 -6.03 -5.09 6.61
CA GLY A 114 -6.97 -4.92 7.72
C GLY A 114 -8.43 -5.26 7.37
N ALA A 115 -8.82 -5.24 6.10
CA ALA A 115 -10.17 -5.61 5.70
C ALA A 115 -10.49 -7.07 6.06
N ASN A 116 -9.57 -7.98 5.81
CA ASN A 116 -9.73 -9.41 6.17
C ASN A 116 -9.72 -9.65 7.68
N ASP A 117 -9.02 -8.81 8.45
CA ASP A 117 -9.08 -8.85 9.93
C ASP A 117 -10.48 -8.53 10.42
N LEU A 118 -11.11 -7.49 9.85
CA LEU A 118 -12.49 -7.11 10.20
C LEU A 118 -13.45 -8.26 9.93
N PHE A 119 -13.46 -8.84 8.73
CA PHE A 119 -14.32 -9.95 8.38
C PHE A 119 -14.10 -11.16 9.28
N TYR A 120 -12.83 -11.50 9.57
CA TYR A 120 -12.51 -12.60 10.46
C TYR A 120 -13.01 -12.38 11.90
N LYS A 121 -12.79 -11.17 12.48
CA LYS A 121 -13.23 -10.84 13.83
C LYS A 121 -14.74 -10.85 13.99
N MET A 122 -15.45 -10.48 12.93
CA MET A 122 -16.92 -10.52 12.88
C MET A 122 -17.47 -11.92 12.60
N GLY A 123 -16.64 -12.88 12.19
CA GLY A 123 -17.08 -14.24 11.85
C GLY A 123 -17.96 -14.31 10.61
N ILE A 124 -17.81 -13.35 9.67
CA ILE A 124 -18.69 -13.20 8.52
C ILE A 124 -17.92 -13.20 7.20
N ASN A 125 -18.64 -13.54 6.14
CA ASN A 125 -18.25 -13.20 4.77
C ASN A 125 -18.64 -11.74 4.49
N SER A 126 -17.94 -11.09 3.57
CA SER A 126 -17.91 -9.64 3.30
C SER A 126 -19.25 -8.88 3.17
N PHE A 127 -20.38 -9.57 3.12
CA PHE A 127 -21.66 -8.95 2.78
C PHE A 127 -22.68 -8.85 3.93
N ASP A 128 -22.39 -9.41 5.11
CA ASP A 128 -23.32 -9.46 6.23
C ASP A 128 -23.18 -8.28 7.22
N LEU A 129 -22.40 -7.25 6.87
CA LEU A 129 -22.14 -6.08 7.71
C LEU A 129 -23.40 -5.34 8.17
N ALA A 130 -24.47 -5.41 7.38
CA ALA A 130 -25.74 -4.71 7.67
C ALA A 130 -26.48 -5.21 8.92
N TYR A 131 -26.08 -6.36 9.47
CA TYR A 131 -26.71 -6.94 10.66
C TYR A 131 -26.08 -6.52 11.98
N TYR A 132 -24.95 -5.77 11.94
CA TYR A 132 -24.22 -5.34 13.14
C TYR A 132 -24.61 -3.92 13.55
N SER A 133 -24.63 -3.67 14.86
CA SER A 133 -24.79 -2.30 15.37
C SER A 133 -23.53 -1.46 15.14
N ASP A 134 -23.68 -0.14 15.08
CA ASP A 134 -22.56 0.80 14.95
C ASP A 134 -21.53 0.65 16.09
N ILE A 135 -21.99 0.31 17.30
CA ILE A 135 -21.10 0.13 18.47
C ILE A 135 -20.24 -1.11 18.29
N ASP A 136 -20.83 -2.21 17.83
CA ASP A 136 -20.08 -3.45 17.57
C ASP A 136 -19.06 -3.26 16.45
N LEU A 137 -19.48 -2.62 15.37
CA LEU A 137 -18.60 -2.33 14.22
C LEU A 137 -17.41 -1.46 14.61
N LYS A 138 -17.62 -0.39 15.41
CA LYS A 138 -16.52 0.45 15.91
C LYS A 138 -15.54 -0.32 16.77
N LYS A 139 -16.03 -1.19 17.66
CA LYS A 139 -15.16 -2.04 18.48
C LYS A 139 -14.28 -2.96 17.61
N TYR A 140 -14.86 -3.60 16.59
CA TYR A 140 -14.07 -4.43 15.68
C TYR A 140 -13.05 -3.62 14.89
N VAL A 141 -13.42 -2.40 14.47
CA VAL A 141 -12.47 -1.48 13.81
C VAL A 141 -11.32 -1.12 14.75
N ASP A 142 -11.59 -0.79 16.03
CA ASP A 142 -10.55 -0.46 17.01
C ASP A 142 -9.59 -1.63 17.23
N ASP A 143 -10.10 -2.86 17.28
CA ASP A 143 -9.31 -4.08 17.37
C ASP A 143 -8.41 -4.26 16.13
N VAL A 144 -8.96 -4.02 14.92
CA VAL A 144 -8.18 -4.07 13.66
C VAL A 144 -7.09 -3.00 13.64
N VAL A 145 -7.44 -1.77 14.03
CA VAL A 145 -6.48 -0.66 14.10
C VAL A 145 -5.33 -0.99 15.05
N SER A 146 -5.63 -1.59 16.20
CA SER A 146 -4.61 -2.06 17.16
C SER A 146 -3.67 -3.10 16.53
N ASP A 147 -4.21 -4.03 15.74
CA ASP A 147 -3.40 -5.05 15.07
C ASP A 147 -2.55 -4.45 13.94
N VAL A 148 -3.09 -3.50 13.16
CA VAL A 148 -2.33 -2.75 12.15
C VAL A 148 -1.22 -1.92 12.81
N GLU A 149 -1.48 -1.32 13.97
CA GLU A 149 -0.45 -0.58 14.71
C GLU A 149 0.72 -1.48 15.12
N LYS A 150 0.46 -2.71 15.59
CA LYS A 150 1.51 -3.71 15.89
C LYS A 150 2.34 -4.05 14.65
N LEU A 151 1.67 -4.21 13.49
CA LEU A 151 2.35 -4.46 12.22
C LEU A 151 3.26 -3.27 11.84
N ILE A 152 2.76 -2.05 11.92
CA ILE A 152 3.53 -0.83 11.63
C ILE A 152 4.77 -0.74 12.50
N ILE A 153 4.65 -0.98 13.81
CA ILE A 153 5.78 -1.01 14.74
C ILE A 153 6.83 -2.04 14.28
N LEU A 154 6.38 -3.22 13.83
CA LEU A 154 7.27 -4.27 13.34
C LEU A 154 7.94 -3.90 12.01
N VAL A 155 7.20 -3.34 11.05
CA VAL A 155 7.75 -2.89 9.77
C VAL A 155 8.81 -1.80 9.99
N LYS A 156 8.56 -0.83 10.88
CA LYS A 156 9.49 0.25 11.23
C LYS A 156 10.79 -0.21 11.91
N LYS A 157 10.90 -1.45 12.37
CA LYS A 157 12.17 -2.02 12.84
C LYS A 157 13.15 -2.22 11.69
N TYR A 158 12.65 -2.48 10.49
CA TYR A 158 13.44 -2.78 9.30
C TYR A 158 13.43 -1.62 8.29
N CYS A 159 12.28 -1.11 7.92
CA CYS A 159 12.14 0.07 7.04
C CYS A 159 12.35 1.35 7.84
N LYS A 160 13.32 2.17 7.45
CA LYS A 160 13.63 3.46 8.08
C LYS A 160 13.16 4.66 7.26
N GLU A 161 12.81 4.41 6.02
CA GLU A 161 12.39 5.39 5.03
C GLU A 161 10.85 5.49 4.97
N ASP A 162 10.29 5.89 3.87
CA ASP A 162 8.89 6.29 3.75
C ASP A 162 7.92 5.10 3.73
N ILE A 163 6.95 5.12 4.61
CA ILE A 163 5.84 4.16 4.65
C ILE A 163 4.54 4.90 4.32
N ILE A 164 3.81 4.37 3.35
CA ILE A 164 2.53 4.91 2.87
C ILE A 164 1.44 3.90 3.22
N LEU A 165 0.53 4.29 4.11
CA LEU A 165 -0.61 3.49 4.50
C LEU A 165 -1.79 3.80 3.58
N VAL A 166 -2.30 2.79 2.89
CA VAL A 166 -3.45 2.92 1.98
C VAL A 166 -4.73 2.75 2.78
N GLY A 167 -5.63 3.71 2.69
CA GLY A 167 -6.92 3.72 3.40
C GLY A 167 -7.94 2.74 2.83
N TYR A 168 -9.13 2.79 3.40
CA TYR A 168 -10.25 1.93 3.03
C TYR A 168 -11.28 2.71 2.19
N TYR A 169 -11.92 2.03 1.26
CA TYR A 169 -13.12 2.49 0.56
C TYR A 169 -14.32 1.64 0.97
N ASN A 170 -15.50 2.16 0.77
CA ASN A 170 -16.73 1.44 0.98
C ASN A 170 -17.08 0.64 -0.30
N PRO A 171 -16.95 -0.69 -0.31
CA PRO A 171 -17.19 -1.49 -1.51
C PRO A 171 -18.68 -1.64 -1.84
N LEU A 172 -19.58 -1.23 -0.93
CA LEU A 172 -21.03 -1.47 -1.04
C LEU A 172 -21.74 -0.46 -1.95
N TRP A 173 -21.08 0.64 -2.36
CA TRP A 173 -21.70 1.68 -3.20
C TRP A 173 -22.35 1.15 -4.47
N HIS A 174 -21.81 0.07 -5.05
CA HIS A 174 -22.31 -0.53 -6.28
C HIS A 174 -23.15 -1.79 -6.07
N MET A 175 -23.36 -2.19 -4.81
CA MET A 175 -24.17 -3.35 -4.46
C MET A 175 -25.60 -2.93 -4.08
N LYS A 176 -25.73 -2.16 -3.02
CA LYS A 176 -27.02 -1.65 -2.54
C LYS A 176 -26.79 -0.30 -1.84
N LYS A 177 -27.23 0.77 -2.51
CA LYS A 177 -27.02 2.15 -2.05
C LYS A 177 -27.43 2.37 -0.60
N SER A 178 -28.59 1.83 -0.15
CA SER A 178 -29.04 1.97 1.24
C SER A 178 -28.07 1.34 2.25
N TYR A 179 -27.41 0.24 1.93
CA TYR A 179 -26.41 -0.38 2.80
C TYR A 179 -25.10 0.39 2.78
N ALA A 180 -24.71 0.89 1.60
CA ALA A 180 -23.55 1.74 1.50
C ALA A 180 -23.69 2.99 2.37
N GLU A 181 -24.83 3.71 2.28
CA GLU A 181 -25.12 4.89 3.09
C GLU A 181 -25.14 4.57 4.59
N GLN A 182 -25.70 3.43 4.98
CA GLN A 182 -25.77 3.00 6.39
C GLN A 182 -24.39 2.71 6.97
N LEU A 183 -23.51 2.07 6.19
CA LEU A 183 -22.20 1.60 6.66
C LEU A 183 -21.07 2.59 6.38
N ASP A 184 -21.28 3.59 5.54
CA ASP A 184 -20.26 4.59 5.21
C ASP A 184 -19.63 5.27 6.44
N PRO A 185 -20.37 5.62 7.50
CA PRO A 185 -19.81 6.16 8.73
C PRO A 185 -18.75 5.26 9.38
N ILE A 186 -18.83 3.94 9.21
CA ILE A 186 -17.86 2.98 9.74
C ILE A 186 -16.54 3.04 8.94
N PHE A 187 -16.65 3.16 7.60
CA PHE A 187 -15.45 3.36 6.76
C PHE A 187 -14.77 4.71 7.05
N VAL A 188 -15.58 5.77 7.25
CA VAL A 188 -15.08 7.08 7.70
C VAL A 188 -14.38 6.95 9.06
N TYR A 189 -14.99 6.24 10.00
CA TYR A 189 -14.39 6.00 11.32
C TYR A 189 -13.06 5.24 11.21
N ALA A 190 -13.03 4.13 10.46
CA ALA A 190 -11.83 3.34 10.25
C ALA A 190 -10.70 4.18 9.64
N ASN A 191 -11.00 4.96 8.59
CA ASN A 191 -10.02 5.84 7.95
C ASN A 191 -9.49 6.92 8.92
N ASN A 192 -10.36 7.51 9.76
CA ASN A 192 -9.92 8.47 10.78
C ASN A 192 -8.97 7.83 11.81
N GLN A 193 -9.23 6.59 12.26
CA GLN A 193 -8.31 5.87 13.14
C GLN A 193 -6.97 5.59 12.44
N MET A 194 -6.99 5.20 11.16
CA MET A 194 -5.76 4.98 10.40
C MET A 194 -4.96 6.27 10.16
N ILE A 195 -5.63 7.41 9.98
CA ILE A 195 -4.99 8.74 9.95
C ILE A 195 -4.31 9.04 11.30
N HIS A 196 -4.93 8.72 12.44
CA HIS A 196 -4.31 8.89 13.75
C HIS A 196 -3.06 8.02 13.90
N VAL A 197 -3.13 6.76 13.49
CA VAL A 197 -1.97 5.85 13.48
C VAL A 197 -0.86 6.38 12.58
N SER A 198 -1.20 6.82 11.36
CA SER A 198 -0.19 7.35 10.44
C SER A 198 0.54 8.58 11.03
N LYS A 199 -0.19 9.51 11.64
CA LYS A 199 0.40 10.67 12.32
C LYS A 199 1.28 10.27 13.51
N LYS A 200 0.82 9.31 14.34
CA LYS A 200 1.56 8.82 15.51
C LYS A 200 2.92 8.23 15.15
N TYR A 201 3.00 7.55 14.00
CA TYR A 201 4.21 6.88 13.56
C TYR A 201 4.97 7.60 12.45
N ASN A 202 4.57 8.81 12.09
CA ASN A 202 5.13 9.60 10.99
C ASN A 202 5.13 8.82 9.67
N LEU A 203 3.93 8.40 9.25
CA LEU A 203 3.66 7.73 7.97
C LEU A 203 2.85 8.64 7.08
N TYR A 204 2.92 8.44 5.78
CA TYR A 204 1.96 9.02 4.85
C TYR A 204 0.67 8.19 4.85
N TYR A 205 -0.45 8.86 4.60
CA TYR A 205 -1.75 8.22 4.48
C TYR A 205 -2.41 8.60 3.16
N VAL A 206 -2.86 7.58 2.41
CA VAL A 206 -3.59 7.78 1.16
C VAL A 206 -5.07 7.58 1.42
N ASP A 207 -5.85 8.66 1.38
CA ASP A 207 -7.31 8.58 1.44
C ASP A 207 -7.86 8.19 0.07
N ILE A 208 -8.42 6.97 0.00
CA ILE A 208 -9.09 6.44 -1.19
C ILE A 208 -10.60 6.28 -1.01
N HIS A 209 -11.16 6.68 0.15
CA HIS A 209 -12.56 6.45 0.50
C HIS A 209 -13.50 7.02 -0.57
N LYS A 210 -13.34 8.29 -0.91
CA LYS A 210 -14.23 8.97 -1.87
C LYS A 210 -13.98 8.65 -3.34
N LEU A 211 -12.88 7.97 -3.67
CA LEU A 211 -12.61 7.58 -5.05
C LEU A 211 -13.71 6.65 -5.59
N PHE A 212 -14.26 5.79 -4.73
CA PHE A 212 -15.16 4.72 -5.10
C PHE A 212 -16.65 5.09 -4.96
N GLU A 213 -16.98 6.17 -4.25
CA GLU A 213 -18.37 6.59 -3.97
C GLU A 213 -19.19 6.84 -5.24
N LYS A 214 -18.58 7.43 -6.29
CA LYS A 214 -19.29 7.90 -7.50
C LYS A 214 -18.89 7.22 -8.79
N ASN A 215 -17.91 6.30 -8.74
CA ASN A 215 -17.32 5.72 -9.94
C ASN A 215 -17.62 4.22 -10.04
N ILE A 216 -18.77 3.88 -10.62
CA ILE A 216 -19.18 2.48 -10.82
C ILE A 216 -18.14 1.65 -11.58
N GLU A 217 -17.39 2.29 -12.50
CA GLU A 217 -16.33 1.62 -13.25
C GLU A 217 -15.20 1.06 -12.39
N TYR A 218 -15.03 1.62 -11.17
CA TYR A 218 -13.97 1.20 -10.26
C TYR A 218 -14.30 -0.09 -9.53
N LEU A 219 -15.61 -0.41 -9.36
CA LEU A 219 -16.12 -1.62 -8.72
C LEU A 219 -17.19 -2.26 -9.61
N PRO A 220 -16.83 -2.79 -10.79
CA PRO A 220 -17.82 -3.19 -11.80
C PRO A 220 -18.58 -4.48 -11.45
N ASN A 221 -18.06 -5.30 -10.53
CA ASN A 221 -18.72 -6.53 -10.10
C ASN A 221 -19.43 -6.32 -8.76
N PRO A 222 -20.78 -6.30 -8.71
CA PRO A 222 -21.52 -6.10 -7.47
C PRO A 222 -21.44 -7.28 -6.49
N LEU A 223 -20.80 -8.39 -6.88
CA LEU A 223 -20.57 -9.57 -6.04
C LEU A 223 -19.13 -9.65 -5.52
N ASP A 224 -18.31 -8.63 -5.79
CA ASP A 224 -16.90 -8.60 -5.40
C ASP A 224 -16.49 -7.21 -4.92
N ILE A 225 -15.51 -7.15 -4.03
CA ILE A 225 -15.06 -5.90 -3.41
C ILE A 225 -13.81 -5.30 -4.07
N HIS A 226 -13.20 -6.00 -5.04
CA HIS A 226 -11.93 -5.61 -5.62
C HIS A 226 -12.09 -4.62 -6.77
N PRO A 227 -11.13 -3.68 -6.91
CA PRO A 227 -11.16 -2.69 -7.97
C PRO A 227 -10.93 -3.27 -9.37
N SER A 228 -11.52 -2.62 -10.36
CA SER A 228 -11.10 -2.75 -11.76
C SER A 228 -9.69 -2.14 -11.98
N SER A 229 -9.14 -2.31 -13.18
CA SER A 229 -7.91 -1.62 -13.59
C SER A 229 -8.02 -0.10 -13.44
N HIS A 230 -9.17 0.49 -13.78
CA HIS A 230 -9.41 1.94 -13.61
C HIS A 230 -9.38 2.35 -12.13
N GLY A 231 -9.98 1.54 -11.23
CA GLY A 231 -9.91 1.78 -9.79
C GLY A 231 -8.47 1.68 -9.27
N TYR A 232 -7.71 0.70 -9.71
CA TYR A 232 -6.29 0.57 -9.34
C TYR A 232 -5.42 1.74 -9.85
N VAL A 233 -5.65 2.21 -11.08
CA VAL A 233 -4.97 3.41 -11.60
C VAL A 233 -5.30 4.64 -10.75
N ALA A 234 -6.56 4.81 -10.32
CA ALA A 234 -6.96 5.92 -9.48
C ALA A 234 -6.28 5.88 -8.09
N ILE A 235 -6.14 4.69 -7.48
CA ILE A 235 -5.38 4.49 -6.23
C ILE A 235 -3.90 4.83 -6.46
N ALA A 236 -3.30 4.29 -7.52
CA ALA A 236 -1.89 4.53 -7.85
C ALA A 236 -1.59 6.01 -8.05
N LYS A 237 -2.48 6.75 -8.71
CA LYS A 237 -2.34 8.20 -8.88
C LYS A 237 -2.28 8.92 -7.54
N LYS A 238 -3.16 8.59 -6.59
CA LYS A 238 -3.13 9.17 -5.23
C LYS A 238 -1.83 8.87 -4.48
N ILE A 239 -1.30 7.66 -4.65
CA ILE A 239 0.00 7.29 -4.06
C ILE A 239 1.12 8.09 -4.70
N MET A 240 1.11 8.22 -6.04
CA MET A 240 2.11 9.00 -6.77
C MET A 240 2.07 10.50 -6.44
N ASP A 241 0.89 11.07 -6.17
CA ASP A 241 0.77 12.45 -5.70
C ASP A 241 1.58 12.63 -4.40
N ILE A 242 1.44 11.71 -3.43
CA ILE A 242 2.22 11.73 -2.17
C ILE A 242 3.72 11.56 -2.44
N ILE A 243 4.09 10.60 -3.29
CA ILE A 243 5.51 10.34 -3.61
C ILE A 243 6.15 11.57 -4.25
N ASN A 244 5.49 12.18 -5.21
CA ASN A 244 6.02 13.35 -5.93
C ASN A 244 6.13 14.60 -5.06
N GLU A 245 5.23 14.77 -4.07
CA GLU A 245 5.20 15.93 -3.19
C GLU A 245 6.19 15.81 -2.00
N ASN A 246 6.43 14.59 -1.50
CA ASN A 246 7.04 14.40 -0.19
C ASN A 246 8.27 13.51 -0.19
N VAL A 247 8.41 12.60 -1.15
CA VAL A 247 9.55 11.70 -1.22
C VAL A 247 10.64 12.33 -2.08
N THR A 248 11.63 12.89 -1.42
CA THR A 248 12.78 13.54 -2.08
C THR A 248 13.90 12.53 -2.27
N LYS A 249 13.96 11.92 -3.45
CA LYS A 249 15.17 11.23 -3.96
C LYS A 249 15.40 11.54 -5.41
#